data_96e6a3605a605871afad1ce0aa5bd7bf
#
_entry.id   96e6a3605a605871afad1ce0aa5bd7bf
#
_cell.length_a   1.000
_cell.length_b   1.000
_cell.length_c   1.000
_cell.angle_alpha   90.00
_cell.angle_beta   90.00
_cell.angle_gamma   90.00
#
_symmetry.space_group_name_H-M   'P 1'
#
loop_
_entity.id
_entity.type
_entity.pdbx_description
1 polymer ?
#
loop_
_entity_poly.entity_id
_entity_poly.type
_entity_poly.pdbx_seq_one_letter_code
_entity_poly.pdbx_strand_id
1 'polypeptide(L)'
;MRHANGDRLDQFEILDVLGQGAYAETYLARNAETGQQVVIKSPDPNLFADPGIFQRYKRETEIARSINHPGVQRALDGGEHRSEPYLVLEYVEGTNLRAVMRELTAQHGAIPIDVVIDWGEQLASALEYLHAHGIVHRDLKPENVLATAGGALKVADFGTALLDGAKRLTWKHLTDGIGTPDYMSPEQIQGERGDERSDIYAWGVMMYEFAAGAVPFRGDNWMATMAGHLTKSPPPLTQRRHEVPAALDAVVRKAMRRYPDHRYSKIADARHDLEHLDEVDPSTFDLGPEPPMGGLAAASERRRLIVLVGGVAGAFIALVAIIIALSVLL
;
A
#
# COMPACT_ATOMS: atom_id res chain seq x y z
N MET A 1 -8.18 23.25 5.58
CA MET A 1 -6.74 23.53 5.75
C MET A 1 -6.53 24.08 7.14
N ARG A 2 -5.66 23.45 7.94
CA ARG A 2 -5.32 23.90 9.29
C ARG A 2 -4.24 24.98 9.31
N HIS A 3 -3.33 24.92 8.36
CA HIS A 3 -2.24 25.87 8.22
C HIS A 3 -2.19 26.44 6.79
N ALA A 4 -1.91 27.72 6.67
CA ALA A 4 -1.72 28.44 5.44
C ALA A 4 -0.23 28.76 5.21
N ASN A 5 0.09 29.21 4.00
CA ASN A 5 1.44 29.69 3.70
C ASN A 5 1.80 30.87 4.64
N GLY A 6 2.97 30.78 5.25
CA GLY A 6 3.48 31.73 6.25
C GLY A 6 3.12 31.41 7.70
N ASP A 7 2.26 30.43 7.96
CA ASP A 7 1.97 29.96 9.32
C ASP A 7 3.19 29.26 9.92
N ARG A 8 3.30 29.30 11.24
CA ARG A 8 4.33 28.60 11.99
C ARG A 8 3.76 27.40 12.74
N LEU A 9 4.45 26.29 12.61
CA LEU A 9 4.22 25.08 13.38
C LEU A 9 5.52 24.74 14.11
N ASP A 10 5.63 25.11 15.39
CA ASP A 10 6.85 25.07 16.19
C ASP A 10 8.01 25.81 15.48
N GLN A 11 9.14 25.13 15.19
CA GLN A 11 10.28 25.67 14.45
C GLN A 11 10.11 25.67 12.92
N PHE A 12 8.98 25.22 12.41
CA PHE A 12 8.76 25.11 10.97
C PHE A 12 7.84 26.24 10.46
N GLU A 13 8.27 26.89 9.37
CA GLU A 13 7.48 27.83 8.60
C GLU A 13 6.83 27.07 7.43
N ILE A 14 5.51 27.12 7.32
CA ILE A 14 4.76 26.49 6.22
C ILE A 14 5.00 27.31 4.94
N LEU A 15 5.50 26.65 3.90
CA LEU A 15 5.77 27.27 2.61
C LEU A 15 4.66 27.02 1.61
N ASP A 16 4.07 25.81 1.63
CA ASP A 16 3.01 25.41 0.70
C ASP A 16 2.22 24.20 1.23
N VAL A 17 1.02 23.99 0.68
CA VAL A 17 0.19 22.82 0.93
C VAL A 17 0.41 21.82 -0.20
N LEU A 18 1.10 20.71 0.07
CA LEU A 18 1.40 19.69 -0.93
C LEU A 18 0.21 18.75 -1.20
N GLY A 19 -0.68 18.57 -0.21
CA GLY A 19 -1.84 17.73 -0.38
C GLY A 19 -2.76 17.72 0.84
N GLN A 20 -4.03 17.45 0.57
CA GLN A 20 -5.07 17.26 1.58
C GLN A 20 -5.65 15.87 1.41
N GLY A 21 -5.23 14.95 2.28
CA GLY A 21 -5.78 13.62 2.38
C GLY A 21 -6.96 13.55 3.35
N ALA A 22 -7.67 12.45 3.36
CA ALA A 22 -8.80 12.26 4.26
C ALA A 22 -8.41 12.17 5.73
N TYR A 23 -7.15 11.87 6.04
CA TYR A 23 -6.66 11.64 7.41
C TYR A 23 -5.47 12.49 7.79
N ALA A 24 -4.88 13.17 6.84
CA ALA A 24 -3.73 14.02 7.08
C ALA A 24 -3.63 15.10 6.02
N GLU A 25 -3.12 16.25 6.41
CA GLU A 25 -2.67 17.29 5.52
C GLU A 25 -1.15 17.23 5.41
N THR A 26 -0.63 17.46 4.21
CA THR A 26 0.80 17.41 3.93
C THR A 26 1.27 18.78 3.48
N TYR A 27 2.32 19.28 4.12
CA TYR A 27 2.86 20.62 3.90
C TYR A 27 4.32 20.56 3.49
N LEU A 28 4.73 21.44 2.59
CA LEU A 28 6.12 21.84 2.46
C LEU A 28 6.42 22.89 3.53
N ALA A 29 7.47 22.69 4.27
CA ALA A 29 7.88 23.62 5.32
C ALA A 29 9.40 23.85 5.31
N ARG A 30 9.83 24.91 5.98
CA ARG A 30 11.23 25.23 6.21
C ARG A 30 11.50 25.25 7.71
N ASN A 31 12.51 24.54 8.14
CA ASN A 31 13.02 24.68 9.50
C ASN A 31 13.66 26.07 9.67
N ALA A 32 13.12 26.88 10.55
CA ALA A 32 13.56 28.28 10.75
C ALA A 32 14.97 28.39 11.34
N GLU A 33 15.44 27.34 12.03
CA GLU A 33 16.77 27.32 12.66
C GLU A 33 17.85 26.89 11.68
N THR A 34 17.57 25.86 10.86
CA THR A 34 18.56 25.27 9.94
C THR A 34 18.41 25.72 8.49
N GLY A 35 17.28 26.33 8.13
CA GLY A 35 16.93 26.67 6.75
C GLY A 35 16.54 25.46 5.87
N GLN A 36 16.60 24.24 6.41
CA GLN A 36 16.31 23.01 5.67
C GLN A 36 14.83 22.92 5.29
N GLN A 37 14.56 22.56 4.04
CA GLN A 37 13.20 22.19 3.61
C GLN A 37 12.86 20.79 4.10
N VAL A 38 11.63 20.63 4.58
CA VAL A 38 11.06 19.38 5.08
C VAL A 38 9.62 19.23 4.61
N VAL A 39 9.10 18.02 4.68
CA VAL A 39 7.68 17.75 4.52
C VAL A 39 7.08 17.47 5.89
N ILE A 40 5.98 18.15 6.23
CA ILE A 40 5.22 17.92 7.45
C ILE A 40 3.93 17.20 7.09
N LYS A 41 3.73 16.03 7.68
CA LYS A 41 2.48 15.28 7.58
C LYS A 41 1.74 15.39 8.91
N SER A 42 0.62 16.14 8.90
CA SER A 42 -0.19 16.44 10.08
C SER A 42 -1.50 15.65 10.02
N PRO A 43 -1.67 14.60 10.86
CA PRO A 43 -2.89 13.82 10.92
C PRO A 43 -4.09 14.64 11.41
N ASP A 44 -5.31 14.24 11.05
CA ASP A 44 -6.54 14.84 11.59
C ASP A 44 -6.61 14.60 13.10
N PRO A 45 -6.71 15.66 13.94
CA PRO A 45 -6.82 15.52 15.39
C PRO A 45 -7.98 14.64 15.85
N ASN A 46 -9.05 14.57 15.08
CA ASN A 46 -10.21 13.72 15.40
C ASN A 46 -9.85 12.22 15.41
N LEU A 47 -8.78 11.81 14.73
CA LEU A 47 -8.27 10.43 14.77
C LEU A 47 -7.74 10.07 16.15
N PHE A 48 -7.30 11.05 16.94
CA PHE A 48 -6.69 10.85 18.25
C PHE A 48 -7.67 11.00 19.42
N ALA A 49 -8.96 11.13 19.14
CA ALA A 49 -10.00 11.03 20.17
C ALA A 49 -9.99 9.65 20.88
N ASP A 50 -9.48 8.60 20.18
CA ASP A 50 -9.21 7.28 20.77
C ASP A 50 -7.73 7.21 21.24
N PRO A 51 -7.50 7.11 22.58
CA PRO A 51 -6.13 7.00 23.12
C PRO A 51 -5.33 5.80 22.55
N GLY A 52 -6.03 4.72 22.17
CA GLY A 52 -5.40 3.54 21.57
C GLY A 52 -4.84 3.82 20.17
N ILE A 53 -5.49 4.68 19.39
CA ILE A 53 -5.00 5.13 18.08
C ILE A 53 -3.77 6.01 18.27
N PHE A 54 -3.80 6.92 19.24
CA PHE A 54 -2.68 7.81 19.53
C PHE A 54 -1.42 7.05 19.97
N GLN A 55 -1.55 6.06 20.87
CA GLN A 55 -0.42 5.25 21.33
C GLN A 55 0.19 4.43 20.18
N ARG A 56 -0.64 3.89 19.30
CA ARG A 56 -0.18 3.19 18.09
C ARG A 56 0.58 4.14 17.16
N TYR A 57 0.02 5.32 16.88
CA TYR A 57 0.67 6.33 16.08
C TYR A 57 2.07 6.65 16.59
N LYS A 58 2.22 6.89 17.91
CA LYS A 58 3.54 7.15 18.53
C LYS A 58 4.53 6.02 18.28
N ARG A 59 4.15 4.78 18.59
CA ARG A 59 5.02 3.61 18.42
C ARG A 59 5.47 3.45 16.96
N GLU A 60 4.57 3.66 16.05
CA GLU A 60 4.84 3.48 14.62
C GLU A 60 5.70 4.62 14.07
N THR A 61 5.53 5.82 14.60
CA THR A 61 6.39 6.96 14.28
C THR A 61 7.83 6.72 14.77
N GLU A 62 8.03 6.11 15.94
CA GLU A 62 9.35 5.70 16.43
C GLU A 62 10.00 4.68 15.46
N ILE A 63 9.23 3.69 14.98
CA ILE A 63 9.72 2.74 13.99
C ILE A 63 10.10 3.46 12.69
N ALA A 64 9.26 4.37 12.19
CA ALA A 64 9.55 5.14 10.97
C ALA A 64 10.85 5.94 11.06
N ARG A 65 11.18 6.48 12.25
CA ARG A 65 12.44 7.21 12.49
C ARG A 65 13.68 6.32 12.43
N SER A 66 13.55 5.04 12.73
CA SER A 66 14.68 4.09 12.63
C SER A 66 14.97 3.67 11.19
N ILE A 67 14.09 3.97 10.24
CA ILE A 67 14.23 3.63 8.83
C ILE A 67 15.27 4.53 8.18
N ASN A 68 16.29 3.91 7.60
CA ASN A 68 17.34 4.59 6.86
C ASN A 68 17.76 3.76 5.65
N HIS A 69 17.09 3.98 4.53
CA HIS A 69 17.37 3.32 3.26
C HIS A 69 17.27 4.33 2.11
N PRO A 70 18.16 4.31 1.11
CA PRO A 70 18.16 5.29 0.01
C PRO A 70 16.86 5.29 -0.78
N GLY A 71 16.19 4.14 -0.92
CA GLY A 71 14.92 3.96 -1.61
C GLY A 71 13.66 4.19 -0.76
N VAL A 72 13.79 4.73 0.47
CA VAL A 72 12.66 5.03 1.36
C VAL A 72 12.74 6.47 1.82
N GLN A 73 11.64 7.21 1.79
CA GLN A 73 11.57 8.57 2.32
C GLN A 73 11.81 8.54 3.84
N ARG A 74 12.79 9.30 4.30
CA ARG A 74 13.23 9.26 5.68
C ARG A 74 12.35 10.12 6.59
N ALA A 75 11.98 9.58 7.75
CA ALA A 75 11.38 10.35 8.82
C ALA A 75 12.49 11.00 9.66
N LEU A 76 12.42 12.32 9.81
CA LEU A 76 13.41 13.13 10.53
C LEU A 76 13.01 13.32 11.99
N ASP A 77 11.71 13.45 12.26
CA ASP A 77 11.16 13.65 13.60
C ASP A 77 9.71 13.13 13.65
N GLY A 78 9.33 12.50 14.76
CA GLY A 78 8.02 11.89 14.96
C GLY A 78 7.02 12.73 15.72
N GLY A 79 7.45 13.82 16.34
CA GLY A 79 6.55 14.73 17.07
C GLY A 79 5.89 14.15 18.31
N GLU A 80 6.41 13.03 18.84
CA GLU A 80 5.82 12.29 19.97
C GLU A 80 5.74 13.08 21.28
N HIS A 81 6.50 14.15 21.39
CA HIS A 81 6.52 15.04 22.57
C HIS A 81 5.66 16.29 22.42
N ARG A 82 4.94 16.43 21.28
CA ARG A 82 4.14 17.60 20.95
C ARG A 82 2.67 17.42 21.37
N SER A 83 2.01 18.53 21.65
CA SER A 83 0.57 18.55 21.94
C SER A 83 -0.26 18.16 20.70
N GLU A 84 0.20 18.57 19.52
CA GLU A 84 -0.38 18.17 18.23
C GLU A 84 0.65 17.31 17.48
N PRO A 85 0.37 16.01 17.29
CA PRO A 85 1.31 15.12 16.63
C PRO A 85 1.37 15.41 15.14
N TYR A 86 2.59 15.54 14.61
CA TYR A 86 2.88 15.58 13.19
C TYR A 86 4.23 14.90 12.92
N LEU A 87 4.37 14.34 11.74
CA LEU A 87 5.58 13.68 11.28
C LEU A 87 6.37 14.63 10.39
N VAL A 88 7.66 14.75 10.65
CA VAL A 88 8.58 15.50 9.79
C VAL A 88 9.36 14.53 8.94
N LEU A 89 9.23 14.69 7.62
CA LEU A 89 9.89 13.86 6.62
C LEU A 89 10.92 14.66 5.85
N GLU A 90 11.92 13.99 5.28
CA GLU A 90 12.83 14.63 4.34
C GLU A 90 12.06 15.18 3.14
N TYR A 91 12.43 16.38 2.70
CA TYR A 91 11.99 16.87 1.41
C TYR A 91 12.84 16.21 0.31
N VAL A 92 12.17 15.53 -0.61
CA VAL A 92 12.79 14.90 -1.78
C VAL A 92 12.55 15.82 -2.96
N GLU A 93 13.62 16.40 -3.49
CA GLU A 93 13.56 17.21 -4.70
C GLU A 93 13.28 16.32 -5.91
N GLY A 94 12.07 16.44 -6.46
CA GLY A 94 11.59 15.61 -7.55
C GLY A 94 10.08 15.66 -7.69
N THR A 95 9.52 14.65 -8.34
CA THR A 95 8.07 14.51 -8.52
C THR A 95 7.63 13.09 -8.24
N ASN A 96 6.31 12.84 -8.20
CA ASN A 96 5.83 11.47 -8.04
C ASN A 96 6.03 10.65 -9.33
N LEU A 97 6.20 9.33 -9.16
CA LEU A 97 6.49 8.42 -10.26
C LEU A 97 5.38 8.42 -11.32
N ARG A 98 4.12 8.67 -10.93
CA ARG A 98 3.00 8.81 -11.87
C ARG A 98 3.24 9.92 -12.90
N ALA A 99 3.80 11.05 -12.49
CA ALA A 99 4.11 12.16 -13.38
C ALA A 99 5.25 11.78 -14.34
N VAL A 100 6.30 11.13 -13.82
CA VAL A 100 7.43 10.64 -14.63
C VAL A 100 6.97 9.60 -15.66
N MET A 101 6.11 8.66 -15.28
CA MET A 101 5.51 7.68 -16.20
C MET A 101 4.80 8.36 -17.37
N ARG A 102 3.99 9.39 -17.08
CA ARG A 102 3.28 10.15 -18.12
C ARG A 102 4.24 10.86 -19.07
N GLU A 103 5.28 11.46 -18.53
CA GLU A 103 6.29 12.16 -19.31
C GLU A 103 7.05 11.19 -20.23
N LEU A 104 7.58 10.08 -19.70
CA LEU A 104 8.28 9.08 -20.50
C LEU A 104 7.38 8.46 -21.57
N THR A 105 6.12 8.19 -21.25
CA THR A 105 5.15 7.67 -22.22
C THR A 105 4.87 8.71 -23.34
N ALA A 106 4.77 9.99 -22.98
CA ALA A 106 4.59 11.06 -23.98
C ALA A 106 5.81 11.24 -24.88
N GLN A 107 7.02 11.06 -24.34
CA GLN A 107 8.27 11.21 -25.09
C GLN A 107 8.61 10.00 -25.97
N HIS A 108 8.37 8.78 -25.48
CA HIS A 108 8.85 7.54 -26.10
C HIS A 108 7.73 6.60 -26.59
N GLY A 109 6.45 6.95 -26.34
CA GLY A 109 5.29 6.09 -26.62
C GLY A 109 5.08 4.99 -25.56
N ALA A 110 6.14 4.55 -24.89
CA ALA A 110 6.13 3.58 -23.80
C ALA A 110 7.36 3.80 -22.91
N ILE A 111 7.33 3.30 -21.66
CA ILE A 111 8.51 3.29 -20.79
C ILE A 111 9.51 2.25 -21.32
N PRO A 112 10.80 2.58 -21.53
CA PRO A 112 11.82 1.62 -21.96
C PRO A 112 11.92 0.42 -20.99
N ILE A 113 12.16 -0.78 -21.52
CA ILE A 113 12.14 -2.02 -20.68
C ILE A 113 13.28 -2.03 -19.66
N ASP A 114 14.43 -1.50 -19.98
CA ASP A 114 15.53 -1.30 -19.04
C ASP A 114 15.17 -0.39 -17.87
N VAL A 115 14.41 0.68 -18.13
CA VAL A 115 13.87 1.56 -17.09
C VAL A 115 12.82 0.84 -16.23
N VAL A 116 11.97 0.01 -16.85
CA VAL A 116 10.98 -0.82 -16.12
C VAL A 116 11.69 -1.75 -15.14
N ILE A 117 12.76 -2.42 -15.58
CA ILE A 117 13.55 -3.34 -14.75
C ILE A 117 14.23 -2.56 -13.61
N ASP A 118 14.94 -1.47 -13.92
CA ASP A 118 15.61 -0.64 -12.93
C ASP A 118 14.64 -0.14 -11.84
N TRP A 119 13.48 0.37 -12.23
CA TRP A 119 12.45 0.80 -11.26
C TRP A 119 11.94 -0.37 -10.41
N GLY A 120 11.76 -1.53 -11.02
CA GLY A 120 11.34 -2.74 -10.33
C GLY A 120 12.34 -3.16 -9.25
N GLU A 121 13.63 -3.14 -9.55
CA GLU A 121 14.72 -3.47 -8.64
C GLU A 121 14.82 -2.47 -7.49
N GLN A 122 14.76 -1.17 -7.79
CA GLN A 122 14.78 -0.11 -6.77
C GLN A 122 13.61 -0.23 -5.79
N LEU A 123 12.39 -0.44 -6.30
CA LEU A 123 11.19 -0.62 -5.48
C LEU A 123 11.25 -1.91 -4.66
N ALA A 124 11.70 -3.01 -5.25
CA ALA A 124 11.85 -4.28 -4.54
C ALA A 124 12.88 -4.18 -3.41
N SER A 125 14.01 -3.49 -3.64
CA SER A 125 15.02 -3.22 -2.61
C SER A 125 14.47 -2.40 -1.44
N ALA A 126 13.66 -1.37 -1.74
CA ALA A 126 13.01 -0.56 -0.70
C ALA A 126 12.00 -1.37 0.11
N LEU A 127 11.18 -2.18 -0.55
CA LEU A 127 10.20 -3.05 0.11
C LEU A 127 10.87 -4.14 0.95
N GLU A 128 11.94 -4.76 0.45
CA GLU A 128 12.71 -5.75 1.21
C GLU A 128 13.22 -5.16 2.53
N TYR A 129 13.76 -3.95 2.47
CA TYR A 129 14.21 -3.25 3.66
C TYR A 129 13.05 -2.95 4.63
N LEU A 130 11.91 -2.46 4.15
CA LEU A 130 10.72 -2.20 4.98
C LEU A 130 10.19 -3.49 5.63
N HIS A 131 10.06 -4.56 4.86
CA HIS A 131 9.57 -5.86 5.35
C HIS A 131 10.51 -6.46 6.42
N ALA A 132 11.83 -6.32 6.25
CA ALA A 132 12.81 -6.74 7.25
C ALA A 132 12.66 -5.99 8.59
N HIS A 133 12.08 -4.78 8.59
CA HIS A 133 11.76 -4.00 9.78
C HIS A 133 10.30 -4.17 10.26
N GLY A 134 9.57 -5.15 9.71
CA GLY A 134 8.19 -5.45 10.07
C GLY A 134 7.17 -4.43 9.55
N ILE A 135 7.55 -3.61 8.57
CA ILE A 135 6.69 -2.59 7.97
C ILE A 135 6.13 -3.11 6.64
N VAL A 136 4.82 -3.21 6.53
CA VAL A 136 4.10 -3.51 5.30
C VAL A 136 3.42 -2.23 4.81
N HIS A 137 3.67 -1.82 3.57
CA HIS A 137 3.24 -0.52 3.04
C HIS A 137 1.71 -0.42 2.84
N ARG A 138 1.10 -1.42 2.25
CA ARG A 138 -0.36 -1.61 2.02
C ARG A 138 -1.06 -0.62 1.09
N ASP A 139 -0.41 0.43 0.65
CA ASP A 139 -0.92 1.41 -0.32
C ASP A 139 0.18 1.77 -1.34
N LEU A 140 0.92 0.75 -1.81
CA LEU A 140 1.97 0.95 -2.81
C LEU A 140 1.34 1.25 -4.17
N LYS A 141 1.72 2.40 -4.75
CA LYS A 141 1.27 2.87 -6.06
C LYS A 141 2.22 3.97 -6.56
N PRO A 142 2.23 4.29 -7.87
CA PRO A 142 3.13 5.31 -8.41
C PRO A 142 3.00 6.70 -7.80
N GLU A 143 1.83 7.06 -7.28
CA GLU A 143 1.60 8.32 -6.59
C GLU A 143 2.34 8.40 -5.25
N ASN A 144 2.63 7.25 -4.62
CA ASN A 144 3.33 7.12 -3.33
C ASN A 144 4.83 6.80 -3.50
N VAL A 145 5.36 6.98 -4.70
CA VAL A 145 6.78 6.86 -5.00
C VAL A 145 7.28 8.20 -5.54
N LEU A 146 8.34 8.73 -4.95
CA LEU A 146 9.01 9.95 -5.40
C LEU A 146 10.19 9.57 -6.30
N ALA A 147 10.34 10.28 -7.41
CA ALA A 147 11.45 10.12 -8.33
C ALA A 147 12.29 11.41 -8.30
N THR A 148 13.58 11.26 -8.02
CA THR A 148 14.55 12.36 -8.05
C THR A 148 14.97 12.67 -9.50
N ALA A 149 15.53 13.84 -9.74
CA ALA A 149 16.08 14.21 -11.04
C ALA A 149 17.21 13.27 -11.51
N GLY A 150 17.88 12.58 -10.58
CA GLY A 150 18.90 11.57 -10.88
C GLY A 150 18.35 10.16 -11.18
N GLY A 151 17.02 9.97 -11.22
CA GLY A 151 16.38 8.68 -11.48
C GLY A 151 16.23 7.76 -10.27
N ALA A 152 16.71 8.17 -9.08
CA ALA A 152 16.51 7.39 -7.87
C ALA A 152 15.05 7.47 -7.40
N LEU A 153 14.48 6.32 -7.02
CA LEU A 153 13.15 6.20 -6.49
C LEU A 153 13.16 6.15 -4.95
N LYS A 154 12.16 6.77 -4.34
CA LYS A 154 11.94 6.69 -2.90
C LYS A 154 10.47 6.37 -2.62
N VAL A 155 10.24 5.24 -1.98
CA VAL A 155 8.92 4.87 -1.45
C VAL A 155 8.55 5.84 -0.33
N ALA A 156 7.43 6.49 -0.48
CA ALA A 156 6.90 7.50 0.43
C ALA A 156 5.52 7.07 0.94
N ASP A 157 4.99 7.83 1.87
CA ASP A 157 3.61 7.69 2.36
C ASP A 157 3.24 6.31 2.93
N PHE A 158 4.16 5.70 3.69
CA PHE A 158 3.84 4.51 4.50
C PHE A 158 3.02 4.86 5.77
N GLY A 159 2.39 6.04 5.80
CA GLY A 159 1.53 6.48 6.89
C GLY A 159 0.25 5.66 7.06
N THR A 160 -0.23 4.97 6.01
CA THR A 160 -1.33 3.99 6.13
C THR A 160 -0.88 2.69 6.78
N ALA A 161 0.39 2.32 6.63
CA ALA A 161 1.03 1.25 7.39
C ALA A 161 1.01 1.55 8.88
N LEU A 162 1.17 2.82 9.25
CA LEU A 162 1.30 3.32 10.60
C LEU A 162 -0.04 3.46 11.35
N LEU A 163 -1.19 3.42 10.71
CA LEU A 163 -2.49 3.55 11.34
C LEU A 163 -3.20 2.18 11.43
N ASP A 164 -2.83 1.40 12.43
CA ASP A 164 -3.33 0.03 12.68
C ASP A 164 -4.84 -0.06 13.06
N GLY A 165 -5.60 0.93 12.75
CA GLY A 165 -7.07 0.97 12.91
C GLY A 165 -7.80 1.23 11.59
N ALA A 166 -7.07 1.49 10.52
CA ALA A 166 -7.60 1.95 9.24
C ALA A 166 -8.40 0.90 8.43
N LYS A 167 -8.56 -0.34 8.93
CA LYS A 167 -9.35 -1.38 8.25
C LYS A 167 -10.78 -0.95 7.87
N ARG A 168 -11.40 -0.10 8.68
CA ARG A 168 -12.74 0.45 8.39
C ARG A 168 -12.69 1.67 7.48
N LEU A 169 -11.53 2.25 7.32
CA LEU A 169 -11.33 3.53 6.68
C LEU A 169 -11.13 3.36 5.17
N THR A 170 -10.47 2.30 4.74
CA THR A 170 -10.24 1.99 3.32
C THR A 170 -11.57 1.83 2.55
N TRP A 171 -12.56 1.15 3.14
CA TRP A 171 -13.89 0.96 2.54
C TRP A 171 -14.68 2.26 2.44
N LYS A 172 -14.61 3.12 3.46
CA LYS A 172 -15.30 4.42 3.44
C LYS A 172 -14.74 5.32 2.34
N HIS A 173 -13.41 5.29 2.10
CA HIS A 173 -12.79 6.06 1.02
C HIS A 173 -13.16 5.58 -0.37
N LEU A 174 -13.28 4.27 -0.57
CA LEU A 174 -13.72 3.72 -1.84
C LEU A 174 -15.16 4.11 -2.15
N THR A 175 -16.03 4.18 -1.13
CA THR A 175 -17.42 4.63 -1.29
C THR A 175 -17.53 6.13 -1.50
N ASP A 176 -16.62 6.92 -0.95
CA ASP A 176 -16.57 8.38 -1.11
C ASP A 176 -15.84 8.83 -2.40
N GLY A 177 -15.44 7.88 -3.26
CA GLY A 177 -14.76 8.16 -4.53
C GLY A 177 -13.29 8.60 -4.38
N ILE A 178 -12.69 8.43 -3.20
CA ILE A 178 -11.32 8.83 -2.89
C ILE A 178 -10.39 7.61 -2.96
N GLY A 179 -9.98 7.25 -4.17
CA GLY A 179 -8.97 6.23 -4.42
C GLY A 179 -9.40 5.19 -5.45
N THR A 180 -8.50 4.85 -6.33
CA THR A 180 -8.69 3.82 -7.35
C THR A 180 -8.12 2.50 -6.83
N PRO A 181 -8.88 1.39 -6.82
CA PRO A 181 -8.42 0.10 -6.28
C PRO A 181 -7.45 -0.63 -7.23
N ASP A 182 -6.83 0.08 -8.15
CA ASP A 182 -6.03 -0.48 -9.24
C ASP A 182 -4.84 -1.33 -8.77
N TYR A 183 -4.34 -1.06 -7.54
CA TYR A 183 -3.18 -1.75 -6.95
C TYR A 183 -3.52 -2.59 -5.72
N MET A 184 -4.79 -2.61 -5.31
CA MET A 184 -5.20 -3.37 -4.13
C MET A 184 -5.07 -4.87 -4.37
N SER A 185 -4.49 -5.56 -3.42
CA SER A 185 -4.44 -7.02 -3.47
C SER A 185 -5.82 -7.65 -3.22
N PRO A 186 -6.08 -8.87 -3.76
CA PRO A 186 -7.34 -9.57 -3.58
C PRO A 186 -7.80 -9.72 -2.13
N GLU A 187 -6.88 -10.02 -1.22
CA GLU A 187 -7.15 -10.14 0.22
C GLU A 187 -7.52 -8.79 0.85
N GLN A 188 -6.90 -7.70 0.42
CA GLN A 188 -7.29 -6.35 0.86
C GLN A 188 -8.69 -6.00 0.38
N ILE A 189 -9.03 -6.34 -0.87
CA ILE A 189 -10.38 -6.17 -1.42
C ILE A 189 -11.41 -6.97 -0.62
N GLN A 190 -11.05 -8.12 -0.07
CA GLN A 190 -11.90 -8.91 0.83
C GLN A 190 -11.97 -8.37 2.27
N GLY A 191 -11.28 -7.25 2.54
CA GLY A 191 -11.28 -6.59 3.83
C GLY A 191 -10.29 -7.20 4.84
N GLU A 192 -9.35 -8.02 4.36
CA GLU A 192 -8.23 -8.48 5.16
C GLU A 192 -7.15 -7.39 5.21
N ARG A 193 -6.34 -7.40 6.26
CA ARG A 193 -5.27 -6.41 6.41
C ARG A 193 -4.17 -6.58 5.36
N GLY A 194 -3.92 -7.82 4.97
CA GLY A 194 -2.79 -8.21 4.15
C GLY A 194 -1.44 -8.16 4.90
N ASP A 195 -0.51 -8.98 4.45
CA ASP A 195 0.88 -9.04 4.89
C ASP A 195 1.83 -8.50 3.79
N GLU A 196 3.13 -8.78 3.90
CA GLU A 196 4.15 -8.37 2.91
C GLU A 196 3.82 -8.82 1.47
N ARG A 197 3.06 -9.92 1.31
CA ARG A 197 2.65 -10.42 0.00
C ARG A 197 1.58 -9.54 -0.67
N SER A 198 0.92 -8.66 0.07
CA SER A 198 0.06 -7.62 -0.51
C SER A 198 0.88 -6.54 -1.21
N ASP A 199 2.04 -6.17 -0.64
CA ASP A 199 2.96 -5.24 -1.29
C ASP A 199 3.62 -5.87 -2.54
N ILE A 200 3.92 -7.19 -2.50
CA ILE A 200 4.42 -7.94 -3.66
C ILE A 200 3.39 -7.91 -4.80
N TYR A 201 2.10 -8.07 -4.47
CA TYR A 201 1.04 -7.95 -5.46
C TYR A 201 0.98 -6.55 -6.07
N ALA A 202 0.99 -5.52 -5.24
CA ALA A 202 0.96 -4.11 -5.69
C ALA A 202 2.19 -3.77 -6.55
N TRP A 203 3.39 -4.23 -6.15
CA TRP A 203 4.60 -4.14 -6.95
C TRP A 203 4.43 -4.82 -8.32
N GLY A 204 3.87 -6.02 -8.36
CA GLY A 204 3.56 -6.72 -9.60
C GLY A 204 2.61 -5.93 -10.51
N VAL A 205 1.57 -5.29 -9.95
CA VAL A 205 0.65 -4.43 -10.71
C VAL A 205 1.37 -3.20 -11.25
N MET A 206 2.27 -2.59 -10.47
CA MET A 206 3.08 -1.45 -10.94
C MET A 206 4.01 -1.87 -12.08
N MET A 207 4.71 -2.99 -11.94
CA MET A 207 5.56 -3.55 -12.99
C MET A 207 4.78 -3.83 -14.28
N TYR A 208 3.59 -4.40 -14.13
CA TYR A 208 2.68 -4.61 -15.26
C TYR A 208 2.33 -3.29 -15.94
N GLU A 209 1.95 -2.27 -15.18
CA GLU A 209 1.60 -0.96 -15.73
C GLU A 209 2.80 -0.28 -16.39
N PHE A 210 3.99 -0.35 -15.80
CA PHE A 210 5.22 0.19 -16.40
C PHE A 210 5.51 -0.43 -17.77
N ALA A 211 5.37 -1.76 -17.86
CA ALA A 211 5.67 -2.49 -19.08
C ALA A 211 4.57 -2.35 -20.16
N ALA A 212 3.29 -2.40 -19.76
CA ALA A 212 2.14 -2.40 -20.66
C ALA A 212 1.57 -0.99 -20.94
N GLY A 213 1.93 0.04 -20.15
CA GLY A 213 1.34 1.39 -20.23
C GLY A 213 -0.05 1.50 -19.62
N ALA A 214 -0.60 0.44 -19.06
CA ALA A 214 -1.90 0.41 -18.42
C ALA A 214 -1.97 -0.67 -17.33
N VAL A 215 -2.79 -0.45 -16.30
CA VAL A 215 -3.05 -1.46 -15.27
C VAL A 215 -3.74 -2.70 -15.85
N PRO A 216 -3.52 -3.90 -15.25
CA PRO A 216 -4.04 -5.16 -15.78
C PRO A 216 -5.56 -5.25 -15.74
N PHE A 217 -6.16 -4.63 -14.74
CA PHE A 217 -7.62 -4.67 -14.52
C PHE A 217 -8.14 -3.23 -14.39
N ARG A 218 -9.01 -2.86 -15.32
CA ARG A 218 -9.75 -1.61 -15.27
C ARG A 218 -11.20 -1.88 -15.65
N GLY A 219 -12.12 -1.46 -14.81
CA GLY A 219 -13.57 -1.55 -15.06
C GLY A 219 -14.19 -0.16 -15.21
N ASP A 220 -15.46 -0.12 -15.58
CA ASP A 220 -16.24 1.12 -15.74
C ASP A 220 -16.45 1.86 -14.39
N ASN A 221 -16.24 1.17 -13.29
CA ASN A 221 -16.30 1.71 -11.95
C ASN A 221 -15.36 0.93 -11.01
N TRP A 222 -15.15 1.47 -9.80
CA TRP A 222 -14.26 0.88 -8.80
C TRP A 222 -14.64 -0.57 -8.41
N MET A 223 -15.94 -0.92 -8.37
CA MET A 223 -16.38 -2.29 -8.08
C MET A 223 -16.01 -3.25 -9.20
N ALA A 224 -16.14 -2.84 -10.47
CA ALA A 224 -15.74 -3.64 -11.62
C ALA A 224 -14.24 -3.86 -11.68
N THR A 225 -13.43 -2.87 -11.28
CA THR A 225 -11.97 -3.02 -11.12
C THR A 225 -11.64 -4.03 -10.02
N MET A 226 -12.25 -3.91 -8.83
CA MET A 226 -12.07 -4.87 -7.74
C MET A 226 -12.48 -6.29 -8.13
N ALA A 227 -13.60 -6.45 -8.84
CA ALA A 227 -14.03 -7.74 -9.36
C ALA A 227 -12.98 -8.34 -10.33
N GLY A 228 -12.29 -7.50 -11.11
CA GLY A 228 -11.18 -7.91 -11.96
C GLY A 228 -10.07 -8.58 -11.17
N HIS A 229 -9.59 -7.95 -10.08
CA HIS A 229 -8.57 -8.51 -9.19
C HIS A 229 -8.99 -9.84 -8.54
N LEU A 230 -10.27 -9.99 -8.21
CA LEU A 230 -10.80 -11.19 -7.57
C LEU A 230 -11.05 -12.36 -8.53
N THR A 231 -11.33 -12.09 -9.80
CA THR A 231 -11.88 -13.11 -10.70
C THR A 231 -11.11 -13.31 -12.01
N LYS A 232 -10.33 -12.32 -12.45
CA LYS A 232 -9.63 -12.39 -13.74
C LYS A 232 -8.15 -12.72 -13.54
N SER A 233 -7.53 -13.29 -14.56
CA SER A 233 -6.06 -13.37 -14.65
C SER A 233 -5.55 -12.20 -15.48
N PRO A 234 -4.38 -11.62 -15.13
CA PRO A 234 -3.80 -10.55 -15.93
C PRO A 234 -3.47 -11.07 -17.34
N PRO A 235 -3.78 -10.30 -18.40
CA PRO A 235 -3.33 -10.63 -19.73
C PRO A 235 -1.80 -10.74 -19.77
N PRO A 236 -1.19 -11.68 -20.53
CA PRO A 236 0.24 -11.72 -20.69
C PRO A 236 0.80 -10.39 -21.21
N LEU A 237 1.90 -9.93 -20.61
CA LEU A 237 2.58 -8.69 -21.03
C LEU A 237 3.06 -8.81 -22.49
N THR A 238 3.53 -9.98 -22.89
CA THR A 238 3.96 -10.27 -24.25
C THR A 238 2.87 -10.10 -25.31
N GLN A 239 1.59 -10.20 -24.91
CA GLN A 239 0.45 -9.88 -25.79
C GLN A 239 0.14 -8.39 -25.86
N ARG A 240 0.55 -7.62 -24.84
CA ARG A 240 0.37 -6.18 -24.80
C ARG A 240 1.52 -5.44 -25.49
N ARG A 241 2.73 -5.95 -25.32
CA ARG A 241 3.95 -5.36 -25.84
C ARG A 241 4.95 -6.47 -26.16
N HIS A 242 5.18 -6.72 -27.44
CA HIS A 242 6.02 -7.83 -27.94
C HIS A 242 7.49 -7.75 -27.51
N GLU A 243 7.97 -6.55 -27.17
CA GLU A 243 9.35 -6.32 -26.71
C GLU A 243 9.59 -6.81 -25.27
N VAL A 244 8.54 -7.09 -24.51
CA VAL A 244 8.66 -7.57 -23.12
C VAL A 244 9.23 -8.99 -23.13
N PRO A 245 10.34 -9.25 -22.42
CA PRO A 245 10.87 -10.59 -22.28
C PRO A 245 9.85 -11.53 -21.61
N ALA A 246 9.78 -12.77 -22.07
CA ALA A 246 8.89 -13.79 -21.48
C ALA A 246 9.21 -14.05 -19.99
N ALA A 247 10.49 -13.96 -19.62
CA ALA A 247 10.93 -14.06 -18.23
C ALA A 247 10.36 -12.92 -17.36
N LEU A 248 10.39 -11.68 -17.85
CA LEU A 248 9.78 -10.55 -17.14
C LEU A 248 8.26 -10.71 -16.99
N ASP A 249 7.56 -11.17 -18.05
CA ASP A 249 6.12 -11.49 -17.95
C ASP A 249 5.86 -12.54 -16.87
N ALA A 250 6.67 -13.59 -16.80
CA ALA A 250 6.53 -14.65 -15.81
C ALA A 250 6.72 -14.13 -14.37
N VAL A 251 7.78 -13.35 -14.11
CA VAL A 251 8.05 -12.73 -12.80
C VAL A 251 6.89 -11.85 -12.36
N VAL A 252 6.45 -10.96 -13.24
CA VAL A 252 5.35 -10.00 -12.93
C VAL A 252 4.05 -10.76 -12.67
N ARG A 253 3.69 -11.73 -13.52
CA ARG A 253 2.45 -12.50 -13.34
C ARG A 253 2.48 -13.40 -12.11
N LYS A 254 3.63 -13.93 -11.69
CA LYS A 254 3.78 -14.66 -10.43
C LYS A 254 3.55 -13.75 -9.24
N ALA A 255 4.12 -12.54 -9.23
CA ALA A 255 3.87 -11.56 -8.17
C ALA A 255 2.37 -11.21 -8.06
N MET A 256 1.64 -11.21 -9.18
CA MET A 256 0.22 -10.90 -9.28
C MET A 256 -0.72 -12.10 -9.10
N ARG A 257 -0.23 -13.26 -8.64
CA ARG A 257 -1.13 -14.40 -8.34
C ARG A 257 -2.19 -13.98 -7.34
N ARG A 258 -3.41 -14.47 -7.56
CA ARG A 258 -4.58 -14.09 -6.76
C ARG A 258 -4.45 -14.53 -5.31
N TYR A 259 -4.01 -15.75 -5.09
CA TYR A 259 -3.79 -16.29 -3.75
C TYR A 259 -2.40 -15.93 -3.26
N PRO A 260 -2.26 -15.35 -2.05
CA PRO A 260 -0.94 -14.96 -1.52
C PRO A 260 0.09 -16.11 -1.50
N ASP A 261 -0.35 -17.35 -1.23
CA ASP A 261 0.53 -18.52 -1.18
C ASP A 261 1.06 -18.96 -2.55
N HIS A 262 0.49 -18.44 -3.64
CA HIS A 262 0.96 -18.69 -5.01
C HIS A 262 1.90 -17.59 -5.53
N ARG A 263 2.09 -16.51 -4.75
CA ARG A 263 3.04 -15.44 -5.06
C ARG A 263 4.46 -15.80 -4.62
N TYR A 264 5.37 -14.87 -4.77
CA TYR A 264 6.63 -14.93 -4.04
C TYR A 264 6.35 -14.81 -2.54
N SER A 265 7.08 -15.60 -1.73
CA SER A 265 6.98 -15.53 -0.28
C SER A 265 7.61 -14.27 0.29
N LYS A 266 8.68 -13.79 -0.37
CA LYS A 266 9.40 -12.56 -0.05
C LYS A 266 9.66 -11.75 -1.30
N ILE A 267 9.70 -10.43 -1.17
CA ILE A 267 10.03 -9.54 -2.29
C ILE A 267 11.48 -9.73 -2.76
N ALA A 268 12.37 -10.18 -1.88
CA ALA A 268 13.76 -10.52 -2.23
C ALA A 268 13.83 -11.60 -3.32
N ASP A 269 12.94 -12.59 -3.26
CA ASP A 269 12.89 -13.66 -4.27
C ASP A 269 12.45 -13.10 -5.64
N ALA A 270 11.47 -12.17 -5.64
CA ALA A 270 11.02 -11.50 -6.85
C ALA A 270 12.10 -10.57 -7.43
N ARG A 271 12.85 -9.89 -6.55
CA ARG A 271 13.99 -9.05 -6.95
C ARG A 271 15.09 -9.90 -7.58
N HIS A 272 15.44 -11.00 -6.96
CA HIS A 272 16.44 -11.93 -7.48
C HIS A 272 16.09 -12.41 -8.90
N ASP A 273 14.84 -12.86 -9.11
CA ASP A 273 14.38 -13.30 -10.42
C ASP A 273 14.37 -12.14 -11.44
N LEU A 274 14.13 -10.90 -11.01
CA LEU A 274 14.16 -9.71 -11.87
C LEU A 274 15.61 -9.34 -12.28
N GLU A 275 16.55 -9.41 -11.34
CA GLU A 275 17.98 -9.16 -11.57
C GLU A 275 18.64 -10.24 -12.46
N HIS A 276 18.05 -11.45 -12.53
CA HIS A 276 18.57 -12.62 -13.24
C HIS A 276 17.55 -13.19 -14.24
N LEU A 277 16.97 -12.33 -15.08
CA LEU A 277 15.94 -12.72 -16.05
C LEU A 277 16.43 -13.78 -17.06
N ASP A 278 17.73 -13.89 -17.29
CA ASP A 278 18.37 -14.91 -18.13
C ASP A 278 18.36 -16.30 -17.49
N GLU A 279 18.24 -16.40 -16.16
CA GLU A 279 18.13 -17.66 -15.43
C GLU A 279 16.66 -18.08 -15.23
N VAL A 280 15.70 -17.20 -15.45
CA VAL A 280 14.28 -17.48 -15.28
C VAL A 280 13.75 -18.29 -16.46
N ASP A 281 13.37 -19.54 -16.22
CA ASP A 281 12.60 -20.35 -17.15
C ASP A 281 11.08 -20.13 -16.96
N PRO A 282 10.40 -19.42 -17.88
CA PRO A 282 8.96 -19.15 -17.75
C PRO A 282 8.10 -20.42 -17.67
N SER A 283 8.59 -21.55 -18.17
CA SER A 283 7.83 -22.82 -18.15
C SER A 283 7.75 -23.45 -16.75
N THR A 284 8.65 -23.09 -15.84
CA THR A 284 8.66 -23.57 -14.44
C THR A 284 7.70 -22.83 -13.54
N PHE A 285 7.19 -21.68 -14.00
CA PHE A 285 6.18 -20.91 -13.28
C PHE A 285 4.81 -21.49 -13.56
N ASP A 286 4.09 -21.93 -12.55
CA ASP A 286 2.68 -22.30 -12.70
C ASP A 286 1.83 -21.04 -12.85
N LEU A 287 1.71 -20.56 -14.08
CA LEU A 287 0.90 -19.39 -14.44
C LEU A 287 -0.49 -19.80 -14.97
N GLY A 288 -0.92 -21.02 -14.70
CA GLY A 288 -2.26 -21.50 -15.03
C GLY A 288 -3.36 -20.67 -14.37
N PRO A 289 -4.60 -20.79 -14.85
CA PRO A 289 -5.74 -20.05 -14.30
C PRO A 289 -5.98 -20.45 -12.84
N GLU A 290 -6.22 -19.45 -11.99
CA GLU A 290 -6.61 -19.67 -10.60
C GLU A 290 -8.14 -19.57 -10.46
N PRO A 291 -8.73 -20.33 -9.52
CA PRO A 291 -10.16 -20.20 -9.24
C PRO A 291 -10.47 -18.77 -8.76
N PRO A 292 -11.65 -18.22 -9.08
CA PRO A 292 -12.07 -16.92 -8.56
C PRO A 292 -12.13 -16.96 -7.03
N MET A 293 -11.65 -15.89 -6.37
CA MET A 293 -11.98 -15.68 -4.96
C MET A 293 -13.44 -15.30 -4.83
N GLY A 294 -14.11 -15.80 -3.78
CA GLY A 294 -15.50 -15.46 -3.52
C GLY A 294 -15.70 -13.95 -3.51
N GLY A 295 -16.74 -13.45 -4.21
CA GLY A 295 -17.01 -12.04 -4.34
C GLY A 295 -17.30 -11.36 -3.00
N LEU A 296 -17.33 -10.01 -2.99
CA LEU A 296 -17.63 -9.15 -1.83
C LEU A 296 -18.87 -9.57 -1.03
N ALA A 297 -19.87 -10.16 -1.70
CA ALA A 297 -21.07 -10.73 -1.08
C ALA A 297 -20.74 -11.97 -0.21
N ALA A 298 -19.86 -12.84 -0.68
CA ALA A 298 -19.47 -14.05 0.06
C ALA A 298 -18.68 -13.76 1.33
N ALA A 299 -17.86 -12.72 1.32
CA ALA A 299 -17.13 -12.26 2.52
C ALA A 299 -18.09 -11.67 3.57
N SER A 300 -19.12 -10.93 3.13
CA SER A 300 -20.16 -10.39 4.02
C SER A 300 -21.08 -11.51 4.57
N GLU A 301 -21.41 -12.52 3.77
CA GLU A 301 -22.20 -13.68 4.20
C GLU A 301 -21.42 -14.58 5.17
N ARG A 302 -20.13 -14.86 4.92
CA ARG A 302 -19.29 -15.59 5.88
C ARG A 302 -19.20 -14.86 7.21
N ARG A 303 -19.05 -13.53 7.22
CA ARG A 303 -19.06 -12.76 8.47
C ARG A 303 -20.41 -12.81 9.17
N ARG A 304 -21.52 -12.68 8.43
CA ARG A 304 -22.88 -12.82 9.00
C ARG A 304 -23.09 -14.21 9.57
N LEU A 305 -22.64 -15.26 8.89
CA LEU A 305 -22.74 -16.63 9.36
C LEU A 305 -21.91 -16.86 10.63
N ILE A 306 -20.66 -16.36 10.69
CA ILE A 306 -19.80 -16.47 11.87
C ILE A 306 -20.41 -15.73 13.07
N VAL A 307 -20.95 -14.53 12.87
CA VAL A 307 -21.64 -13.77 13.94
C VAL A 307 -22.92 -14.47 14.37
N LEU A 308 -23.69 -15.01 13.43
CA LEU A 308 -24.94 -15.73 13.72
C LEU A 308 -24.67 -17.04 14.47
N VAL A 309 -23.71 -17.84 14.01
CA VAL A 309 -23.33 -19.10 14.66
C VAL A 309 -22.69 -18.83 16.03
N GLY A 310 -21.83 -17.82 16.16
CA GLY A 310 -21.26 -17.41 17.44
C GLY A 310 -22.32 -16.90 18.42
N GLY A 311 -23.31 -16.15 17.94
CA GLY A 311 -24.45 -15.66 18.74
C GLY A 311 -25.34 -16.79 19.22
N VAL A 312 -25.67 -17.75 18.35
CA VAL A 312 -26.49 -18.94 18.69
C VAL A 312 -25.74 -19.83 19.69
N ALA A 313 -24.46 -20.08 19.48
CA ALA A 313 -23.64 -20.86 20.40
C ALA A 313 -23.54 -20.18 21.78
N GLY A 314 -23.33 -18.86 21.82
CA GLY A 314 -23.31 -18.10 23.07
C GLY A 314 -24.66 -18.12 23.82
N ALA A 315 -25.78 -17.99 23.11
CA ALA A 315 -27.12 -18.09 23.70
C ALA A 315 -27.39 -19.51 24.24
N PHE A 316 -26.96 -20.53 23.53
CA PHE A 316 -27.09 -21.93 23.99
C PHE A 316 -26.27 -22.23 25.25
N ILE A 317 -25.01 -21.75 25.31
CA ILE A 317 -24.16 -21.88 26.50
C ILE A 317 -24.79 -21.14 27.70
N ALA A 318 -25.31 -19.94 27.50
CA ALA A 318 -26.00 -19.19 28.55
C ALA A 318 -27.25 -19.91 29.06
N LEU A 319 -28.05 -20.48 28.16
CA LEU A 319 -29.24 -21.25 28.53
C LEU A 319 -28.89 -22.50 29.32
N VAL A 320 -27.86 -23.24 28.90
CA VAL A 320 -27.38 -24.42 29.65
C VAL A 320 -26.86 -24.06 31.05
N ALA A 321 -26.13 -22.93 31.17
CA ALA A 321 -25.64 -22.42 32.45
C ALA A 321 -26.80 -22.03 33.38
N ILE A 322 -27.87 -21.42 32.84
CA ILE A 322 -29.07 -21.09 33.64
C ILE A 322 -29.79 -22.36 34.12
N ILE A 323 -29.95 -23.36 33.25
CA ILE A 323 -30.56 -24.64 33.63
C ILE A 323 -29.78 -25.34 34.75
N ILE A 324 -28.46 -25.38 34.64
CA ILE A 324 -27.58 -25.97 35.67
C ILE A 324 -27.73 -25.17 36.99
N ALA A 325 -27.72 -23.87 36.95
CA ALA A 325 -27.87 -23.04 38.15
C ALA A 325 -29.23 -23.24 38.84
N LEU A 326 -30.30 -23.38 38.06
CA LEU A 326 -31.63 -23.69 38.60
C LEU A 326 -31.75 -25.09 39.17
N SER A 327 -31.05 -26.10 38.58
CA SER A 327 -31.05 -27.48 39.11
C SER A 327 -30.23 -27.68 40.39
N VAL A 328 -29.37 -26.72 40.71
CA VAL A 328 -28.58 -26.72 41.98
C VAL A 328 -29.32 -25.99 43.12
N LEU A 329 -30.31 -25.16 42.78
CA LEU A 329 -31.10 -24.36 43.71
C LEU A 329 -32.44 -25.03 44.13
N LEU A 330 -32.84 -26.08 43.43
CA LEU A 330 -33.96 -26.99 43.75
C LEU A 330 -33.47 -28.28 44.39
#